data_9aecc10ec839ae9b6eb35a30d9962bbd
#
_entry.id   9aecc10ec839ae9b6eb35a30d9962bbd
#
_cell.length_a   1.000
_cell.length_b   1.000
_cell.length_c   1.000
_cell.angle_alpha   90.00
_cell.angle_beta   90.00
_cell.angle_gamma   90.00
#
_symmetry.space_group_name_H-M   'P 1'
#
loop_
_entity.id
_entity.type
_entity.pdbx_description
1 polymer ?
#
loop_
_entity_poly.entity_id
_entity_poly.type
_entity_poly.pdbx_seq_one_letter_code
_entity_poly.pdbx_strand_id
1 'polypeptide(L)'
;NSWICFQKEFNINAVPAKALTRIAADSKYWLWINGKLVVLEGAVKRGPNPNDTYYDEVDIAPHLKQGHNLISALVWYFGKEGFSYNPSGQGAFLFDCQTAELTLQSDDSWKAAMHPAYYTPLAPYPNFRLPESSIGFNAELAMDNWEKGENAACQYWAKARVVGKEGDAPWNKLHHRIIPLWKDFGLKNYVSQTVHSGTINDTLVCQLPYNAQIMPYMELEAEKAHSVVTIFTSHYQGGSAYNVRAEYLTKKGKQSYENKGWMNGEKVYYIYPKGINLTKVQFRETGYNTEFEGYFRCNDPFLNKMWEKSQRTLYITMRDTYMDCPDRERAQWWGDEVNESGEAFYALSVSSHLLMKKGMYELMGWQRPTGEIFAPIPSSNYHTELPGQMLASIGYFGFWNYYLNTGDLKTIRDLYPKIQKYLDIWQKNNDGTITFRAGEWTWGDWGKNSDIKALFNAWYYIALKGQQHMATALGMNAEADAILQEMKALKKAFNAAFWNGKAYRHPD
;
A
#
# COMPACT_ATOMS: atom_id res chain seq x y z
N ASN A 1 -9.54 2.29 15.82
CA ASN A 1 -10.14 3.00 14.67
C ASN A 1 -10.62 4.38 15.12
N SER A 2 -9.86 5.41 14.81
CA SER A 2 -10.15 6.79 15.25
C SER A 2 -9.98 7.76 14.07
N TRP A 3 -10.83 8.77 14.04
CA TRP A 3 -10.81 9.81 13.01
C TRP A 3 -10.60 11.15 13.70
N ILE A 4 -9.48 11.80 13.39
CA ILE A 4 -9.03 13.00 14.09
C ILE A 4 -8.92 14.14 13.08
N CYS A 5 -9.63 15.23 13.35
CA CYS A 5 -9.54 16.48 12.61
C CYS A 5 -8.46 17.36 13.22
N PHE A 6 -7.65 17.98 12.39
CA PHE A 6 -6.69 19.02 12.76
C PHE A 6 -6.94 20.27 11.94
N GLN A 7 -6.78 21.44 12.56
CA GLN A 7 -6.89 22.74 11.87
C GLN A 7 -5.82 23.71 12.34
N LYS A 8 -5.32 24.52 11.39
CA LYS A 8 -4.42 25.63 11.65
C LYS A 8 -4.81 26.83 10.79
N GLU A 9 -5.16 27.93 11.45
CA GLU A 9 -5.32 29.25 10.85
C GLU A 9 -4.02 30.04 10.97
N PHE A 10 -3.65 30.78 9.92
CA PHE A 10 -2.44 31.61 9.91
C PHE A 10 -2.54 32.69 8.83
N ASN A 11 -1.70 33.71 8.95
CA ASN A 11 -1.60 34.78 7.96
C ASN A 11 -0.19 34.82 7.34
N ILE A 12 -0.11 35.08 6.05
CA ILE A 12 1.15 35.33 5.34
C ILE A 12 1.10 36.66 4.58
N ASN A 13 2.22 37.36 4.58
CA ASN A 13 2.34 38.64 3.88
C ASN A 13 2.56 38.46 2.36
N ALA A 14 3.25 37.40 1.98
CA ALA A 14 3.49 37.02 0.58
C ALA A 14 3.45 35.50 0.45
N VAL A 15 2.97 35.02 -0.69
CA VAL A 15 2.98 33.57 -1.01
C VAL A 15 4.39 33.20 -1.46
N PRO A 16 5.04 32.21 -0.83
CA PRO A 16 6.36 31.75 -1.26
C PRO A 16 6.27 31.12 -2.66
N ALA A 17 7.35 31.21 -3.43
CA ALA A 17 7.42 30.59 -4.76
C ALA A 17 7.31 29.05 -4.69
N LYS A 18 7.79 28.47 -3.59
CA LYS A 18 7.72 27.05 -3.28
C LYS A 18 7.62 26.86 -1.76
N ALA A 19 6.78 25.93 -1.33
CA ALA A 19 6.58 25.61 0.10
C ALA A 19 6.53 24.09 0.29
N LEU A 20 7.71 23.45 0.17
CA LEU A 20 7.82 22.02 0.40
C LEU A 20 7.52 21.69 1.86
N THR A 21 6.53 20.90 2.05
CA THR A 21 5.99 20.53 3.35
C THR A 21 6.15 19.05 3.57
N ARG A 22 6.74 18.68 4.71
CA ARG A 22 6.84 17.29 5.16
C ARG A 22 5.61 16.94 5.96
N ILE A 23 4.92 15.87 5.59
CA ILE A 23 3.68 15.45 6.21
C ILE A 23 3.75 13.97 6.53
N ALA A 24 3.47 13.62 7.79
CA ALA A 24 3.34 12.23 8.22
C ALA A 24 2.12 12.06 9.10
N ALA A 25 1.50 10.91 9.02
CA ALA A 25 0.37 10.54 9.87
C ALA A 25 0.40 9.05 10.21
N ASP A 26 -0.12 8.70 11.34
CA ASP A 26 -0.48 7.33 11.61
C ASP A 26 -2.00 7.25 11.75
N SER A 27 -2.70 6.66 10.73
CA SER A 27 -2.21 5.80 9.64
C SER A 27 -2.31 6.46 8.26
N LYS A 28 -3.42 7.15 7.95
CA LYS A 28 -3.70 7.85 6.68
C LYS A 28 -4.20 9.25 6.96
N TYR A 29 -4.06 10.16 5.98
CA TYR A 29 -4.57 11.52 6.12
C TYR A 29 -5.14 12.06 4.81
N TRP A 30 -6.05 13.02 4.93
CA TRP A 30 -6.53 13.91 3.86
C TRP A 30 -6.15 15.32 4.25
N LEU A 31 -5.73 16.12 3.27
CA LEU A 31 -5.30 17.51 3.51
C LEU A 31 -6.11 18.47 2.65
N TRP A 32 -6.65 19.50 3.28
CA TRP A 32 -7.27 20.63 2.60
C TRP A 32 -6.52 21.91 2.95
N ILE A 33 -6.42 22.81 1.97
CA ILE A 33 -5.92 24.16 2.16
C ILE A 33 -6.96 25.12 1.59
N ASN A 34 -7.42 26.06 2.41
CA ASN A 34 -8.50 26.98 2.06
C ASN A 34 -9.76 26.27 1.52
N GLY A 35 -10.10 25.13 2.10
CA GLY A 35 -11.24 24.29 1.71
C GLY A 35 -11.05 23.46 0.43
N LYS A 36 -9.91 23.59 -0.25
CA LYS A 36 -9.57 22.79 -1.44
C LYS A 36 -8.79 21.55 -1.02
N LEU A 37 -9.21 20.37 -1.48
CA LEU A 37 -8.49 19.13 -1.27
C LEU A 37 -7.13 19.15 -2.02
N VAL A 38 -6.06 18.97 -1.27
CA VAL A 38 -4.67 18.97 -1.76
C VAL A 38 -4.09 17.56 -1.78
N VAL A 39 -4.38 16.76 -0.74
CA VAL A 39 -3.99 15.35 -0.67
C VAL A 39 -5.25 14.52 -0.46
N LEU A 40 -5.57 13.68 -1.45
CA LEU A 40 -6.77 12.83 -1.40
C LEU A 40 -6.65 11.71 -0.37
N GLU A 41 -5.51 11.12 -0.21
CA GLU A 41 -5.22 10.06 0.75
C GLU A 41 -3.70 9.92 0.80
N GLY A 42 -3.08 10.68 1.71
CA GLY A 42 -1.68 10.43 2.06
C GLY A 42 -1.62 9.13 2.84
N ALA A 43 -0.80 8.21 2.40
CA ALA A 43 -0.62 6.95 3.07
C ALA A 43 0.83 6.81 3.50
N VAL A 44 1.06 6.96 4.79
CA VAL A 44 2.38 6.71 5.36
C VAL A 44 2.28 5.45 6.19
N LYS A 45 2.44 4.31 5.54
CA LYS A 45 2.68 3.07 6.26
C LYS A 45 4.03 3.17 6.94
N ARG A 46 4.08 2.93 8.25
CA ARG A 46 5.36 2.86 8.94
C ARG A 46 6.20 1.75 8.34
N GLY A 47 7.43 2.06 8.03
CA GLY A 47 8.26 1.00 7.64
C GLY A 47 9.31 1.11 6.58
N PRO A 48 10.26 2.05 6.54
CA PRO A 48 11.54 1.73 5.92
C PRO A 48 12.27 0.63 6.71
N ASN A 49 11.95 0.51 8.01
CA ASN A 49 12.39 -0.52 8.96
C ASN A 49 11.37 -0.59 10.11
N PRO A 50 11.48 -1.53 11.06
CA PRO A 50 10.52 -1.70 12.15
C PRO A 50 10.28 -0.47 13.03
N ASN A 51 11.24 0.45 13.09
CA ASN A 51 11.24 1.57 14.04
C ASN A 51 10.86 2.91 13.42
N ASP A 52 11.30 3.17 12.18
CA ASP A 52 11.25 4.48 11.56
C ASP A 52 9.93 4.73 10.79
N THR A 53 9.71 5.96 10.36
CA THR A 53 8.46 6.40 9.74
C THR A 53 8.74 7.13 8.42
N TYR A 54 7.85 6.95 7.42
CA TYR A 54 7.86 7.73 6.20
C TYR A 54 7.14 9.06 6.37
N TYR A 55 7.56 10.07 5.59
CA TYR A 55 6.81 11.30 5.36
C TYR A 55 6.58 11.53 3.85
N ASP A 56 5.46 12.18 3.53
CA ASP A 56 5.19 12.73 2.20
C ASP A 56 5.79 14.12 2.06
N GLU A 57 6.29 14.47 0.88
CA GLU A 57 6.69 15.83 0.55
C GLU A 57 5.69 16.46 -0.41
N VAL A 58 5.06 17.56 0.00
CA VAL A 58 3.99 18.23 -0.74
C VAL A 58 4.31 19.71 -0.88
N ASP A 59 4.31 20.24 -2.11
CA ASP A 59 4.41 21.70 -2.31
C ASP A 59 3.03 22.34 -2.11
N ILE A 60 2.88 23.07 -1.01
CA ILE A 60 1.61 23.73 -0.67
C ILE A 60 1.49 25.16 -1.22
N ALA A 61 2.55 25.76 -1.77
CA ALA A 61 2.53 27.14 -2.27
C ALA A 61 1.39 27.42 -3.26
N PRO A 62 1.06 26.53 -4.22
CA PRO A 62 -0.04 26.77 -5.17
C PRO A 62 -1.44 26.89 -4.54
N HIS A 63 -1.57 26.50 -3.27
CA HIS A 63 -2.84 26.50 -2.53
C HIS A 63 -2.94 27.62 -1.49
N LEU A 64 -1.84 28.36 -1.27
CA LEU A 64 -1.80 29.49 -0.35
C LEU A 64 -2.26 30.78 -1.03
N LYS A 65 -2.70 31.74 -0.22
CA LYS A 65 -3.05 33.11 -0.65
C LYS A 65 -2.47 34.12 0.34
N GLN A 66 -2.21 35.34 -0.11
CA GLN A 66 -1.84 36.46 0.77
C GLN A 66 -2.97 36.69 1.79
N GLY A 67 -2.61 37.02 3.02
CA GLY A 67 -3.55 37.18 4.13
C GLY A 67 -3.89 35.84 4.80
N HIS A 68 -5.14 35.69 5.20
CA HIS A 68 -5.63 34.57 5.98
C HIS A 68 -5.67 33.26 5.18
N ASN A 69 -5.13 32.20 5.77
CA ASN A 69 -5.16 30.84 5.26
C ASN A 69 -5.62 29.86 6.34
N LEU A 70 -6.23 28.77 5.91
CA LEU A 70 -6.65 27.65 6.72
C LEU A 70 -6.08 26.34 6.16
N ILE A 71 -5.40 25.58 7.00
CA ILE A 71 -5.07 24.19 6.75
C ILE A 71 -5.97 23.30 7.58
N SER A 72 -6.55 22.27 6.96
CA SER A 72 -7.38 21.26 7.63
C SER A 72 -6.88 19.87 7.24
N ALA A 73 -6.70 18.99 8.22
CA ALA A 73 -6.32 17.60 7.98
C ALA A 73 -7.25 16.64 8.71
N LEU A 74 -7.68 15.57 8.03
CA LEU A 74 -8.38 14.44 8.62
C LEU A 74 -7.41 13.27 8.69
N VAL A 75 -7.17 12.75 9.87
CA VAL A 75 -6.33 11.57 10.10
C VAL A 75 -7.20 10.37 10.46
N TRP A 76 -7.03 9.29 9.72
CA TRP A 76 -7.62 8.01 10.07
C TRP A 76 -6.57 7.11 10.70
N TYR A 77 -6.63 6.95 12.01
CA TYR A 77 -5.81 6.00 12.75
C TYR A 77 -6.51 4.64 12.81
N PHE A 78 -5.89 3.62 12.25
CA PHE A 78 -6.47 2.28 12.21
C PHE A 78 -6.62 1.66 13.60
N GLY A 79 -5.63 1.86 14.47
CA GLY A 79 -5.61 1.27 15.82
C GLY A 79 -5.64 -0.25 15.82
N LYS A 80 -5.19 -0.86 14.73
CA LYS A 80 -5.26 -2.30 14.45
C LYS A 80 -4.03 -2.70 13.67
N GLU A 81 -3.52 -3.86 13.96
CA GLU A 81 -2.41 -4.50 13.23
C GLU A 81 -2.88 -5.11 11.91
N GLY A 82 -1.93 -5.46 11.04
CA GLY A 82 -2.20 -6.11 9.76
C GLY A 82 -0.94 -6.55 9.03
N PHE A 83 -1.13 -7.24 7.91
CA PHE A 83 -0.03 -7.74 7.07
C PHE A 83 0.63 -6.66 6.21
N SER A 84 0.09 -5.45 6.20
CA SER A 84 0.57 -4.35 5.38
C SER A 84 0.79 -3.06 6.17
N TYR A 85 0.91 -3.14 7.49
CA TYR A 85 0.98 -1.98 8.35
C TYR A 85 1.64 -2.29 9.70
N ASN A 86 2.48 -1.37 10.16
CA ASN A 86 3.09 -1.43 11.48
C ASN A 86 2.74 -0.15 12.26
N PRO A 87 1.78 -0.20 13.22
CA PRO A 87 1.30 0.98 13.93
C PRO A 87 2.35 1.56 14.87
N SER A 88 2.28 2.87 15.09
CA SER A 88 3.07 3.53 16.13
C SER A 88 2.47 3.39 17.54
N GLY A 89 1.24 2.89 17.64
CA GLY A 89 0.51 2.78 18.89
C GLY A 89 -0.43 3.93 19.19
N GLN A 90 -0.34 5.06 18.43
CA GLN A 90 -1.25 6.20 18.61
C GLN A 90 -1.46 6.98 17.31
N GLY A 91 -2.69 7.48 17.11
CA GLY A 91 -2.99 8.41 16.02
C GLY A 91 -2.31 9.75 16.26
N ALA A 92 -1.55 10.22 15.27
CA ALA A 92 -0.87 11.50 15.32
C ALA A 92 -0.67 12.08 13.92
N PHE A 93 -0.32 13.37 13.86
CA PHE A 93 -0.12 14.13 12.63
C PHE A 93 1.12 15.02 12.78
N LEU A 94 2.00 14.96 11.79
CA LEU A 94 3.16 15.82 11.67
C LEU A 94 3.02 16.66 10.40
N PHE A 95 3.26 17.95 10.55
CA PHE A 95 3.27 18.91 9.47
C PHE A 95 4.46 19.86 9.70
N ASP A 96 5.38 19.94 8.76
CA ASP A 96 6.56 20.81 8.84
C ASP A 96 6.80 21.48 7.50
N CYS A 97 6.63 22.79 7.48
CA CYS A 97 6.90 23.67 6.34
C CYS A 97 7.77 24.83 6.78
N GLN A 98 8.94 24.98 6.17
CA GLN A 98 9.87 26.06 6.47
C GLN A 98 10.34 26.71 5.18
N THR A 99 10.01 28.00 5.03
CA THR A 99 10.50 28.88 3.97
C THR A 99 10.97 30.21 4.58
N ALA A 100 11.47 31.12 3.78
CA ALA A 100 11.81 32.47 4.26
C ALA A 100 10.57 33.27 4.72
N GLU A 101 9.42 33.00 4.10
CA GLU A 101 8.16 33.72 4.33
C GLU A 101 7.23 33.02 5.31
N LEU A 102 7.44 31.71 5.54
CA LEU A 102 6.49 30.88 6.27
C LEU A 102 7.19 29.81 7.09
N THR A 103 6.87 29.75 8.37
CA THR A 103 7.20 28.63 9.26
C THR A 103 5.91 28.09 9.87
N LEU A 104 5.57 26.84 9.53
CA LEU A 104 4.43 26.12 10.07
C LEU A 104 4.86 24.76 10.55
N GLN A 105 4.64 24.46 11.81
CA GLN A 105 4.97 23.17 12.44
C GLN A 105 3.76 22.66 13.20
N SER A 106 3.65 21.35 13.35
CA SER A 106 2.68 20.72 14.25
C SER A 106 3.04 21.04 15.68
N ASP A 107 2.29 21.96 16.27
CA ASP A 107 2.46 22.39 17.65
C ASP A 107 1.08 22.57 18.34
N ASP A 108 1.10 23.08 19.57
CA ASP A 108 -0.11 23.31 20.37
C ASP A 108 -0.95 24.52 19.90
N SER A 109 -0.54 25.24 18.86
CA SER A 109 -1.33 26.27 18.22
C SER A 109 -2.35 25.73 17.20
N TRP A 110 -2.26 24.44 16.87
CA TRP A 110 -3.29 23.74 16.11
C TRP A 110 -4.49 23.41 16.98
N LYS A 111 -5.65 23.33 16.36
CA LYS A 111 -6.86 22.75 16.96
C LYS A 111 -6.98 21.29 16.55
N ALA A 112 -7.47 20.45 17.44
CA ALA A 112 -7.75 19.05 17.17
C ALA A 112 -9.13 18.66 17.69
N ALA A 113 -9.81 17.76 16.99
CA ALA A 113 -11.08 17.20 17.41
C ALA A 113 -11.22 15.74 16.94
N MET A 114 -11.86 14.90 17.75
CA MET A 114 -12.37 13.62 17.25
C MET A 114 -13.56 13.89 16.35
N HIS A 115 -13.56 13.36 15.13
CA HIS A 115 -14.70 13.50 14.23
C HIS A 115 -15.85 12.61 14.70
N PRO A 116 -16.97 13.14 15.19
CA PRO A 116 -17.97 12.34 15.90
C PRO A 116 -18.80 11.43 14.99
N ALA A 117 -18.84 11.70 13.68
CA ALA A 117 -19.64 10.93 12.73
C ALA A 117 -19.05 9.56 12.37
N TYR A 118 -17.72 9.40 12.45
CA TYR A 118 -17.10 8.14 12.06
C TYR A 118 -17.17 7.09 13.19
N TYR A 119 -17.54 5.87 12.84
CA TYR A 119 -17.59 4.74 13.77
C TYR A 119 -17.13 3.44 13.08
N THR A 120 -16.87 2.39 13.87
CA THR A 120 -16.61 1.06 13.34
C THR A 120 -17.91 0.28 13.26
N PRO A 121 -18.37 -0.16 12.08
CA PRO A 121 -19.53 -1.03 11.94
C PRO A 121 -19.42 -2.31 12.77
N LEU A 122 -20.56 -2.84 13.18
CA LEU A 122 -20.63 -4.15 13.83
C LEU A 122 -20.20 -5.28 12.89
N ALA A 123 -20.07 -6.49 13.42
CA ALA A 123 -19.75 -7.68 12.62
C ALA A 123 -20.66 -7.82 11.38
N PRO A 124 -20.16 -8.44 10.29
CA PRO A 124 -18.86 -9.08 10.18
C PRO A 124 -17.71 -8.06 10.01
N TYR A 125 -16.61 -8.32 10.71
CA TYR A 125 -15.41 -7.50 10.62
C TYR A 125 -14.53 -7.95 9.44
N PRO A 126 -13.73 -7.03 8.85
CA PRO A 126 -12.66 -7.44 7.94
C PRO A 126 -11.73 -8.45 8.61
N ASN A 127 -11.16 -9.34 7.83
CA ASN A 127 -10.25 -10.36 8.36
C ASN A 127 -9.02 -9.72 9.05
N PHE A 128 -8.31 -10.50 9.88
CA PHE A 128 -7.22 -10.00 10.72
C PHE A 128 -5.96 -9.55 9.95
N ARG A 129 -5.87 -9.89 8.67
CA ARG A 129 -4.75 -9.49 7.80
C ARG A 129 -4.85 -8.05 7.34
N LEU A 130 -6.08 -7.53 7.18
CA LEU A 130 -6.30 -6.14 6.78
C LEU A 130 -6.15 -5.19 7.98
N PRO A 131 -5.27 -4.19 7.92
CA PRO A 131 -5.18 -3.16 8.97
C PRO A 131 -6.36 -2.20 8.93
N GLU A 132 -6.96 -1.96 7.75
CA GLU A 132 -8.13 -1.12 7.60
C GLU A 132 -9.38 -1.77 8.20
N SER A 133 -10.19 -0.97 8.87
CA SER A 133 -11.51 -1.35 9.34
C SER A 133 -12.59 -0.94 8.33
N SER A 134 -13.75 -1.56 8.38
CA SER A 134 -14.95 -1.01 7.74
C SER A 134 -15.25 0.37 8.30
N ILE A 135 -15.79 1.27 7.47
CA ILE A 135 -16.09 2.65 7.85
C ILE A 135 -17.58 2.83 8.00
N GLY A 136 -18.01 3.22 9.20
CA GLY A 136 -19.34 3.71 9.46
C GLY A 136 -19.35 5.23 9.53
N PHE A 137 -20.40 5.87 9.04
CA PHE A 137 -20.59 7.32 9.09
C PHE A 137 -22.04 7.66 9.47
N ASN A 138 -22.23 8.41 10.57
CA ASN A 138 -23.52 8.91 11.01
C ASN A 138 -23.71 10.36 10.55
N ALA A 139 -24.61 10.57 9.61
CA ALA A 139 -24.85 11.90 9.00
C ALA A 139 -25.38 12.95 9.98
N GLU A 140 -26.07 12.54 11.06
CA GLU A 140 -26.54 13.50 12.06
C GLU A 140 -25.41 14.12 12.90
N LEU A 141 -24.28 13.39 12.99
CA LEU A 141 -23.10 13.84 13.72
C LEU A 141 -22.05 14.47 12.79
N ALA A 142 -22.38 14.66 11.51
CA ALA A 142 -21.44 15.22 10.54
C ALA A 142 -21.02 16.64 10.92
N MET A 143 -19.74 16.91 10.78
CA MET A 143 -19.17 18.25 10.88
C MET A 143 -19.13 18.87 9.48
N ASP A 144 -20.31 19.28 8.96
CA ASP A 144 -20.42 19.78 7.58
C ASP A 144 -19.47 20.98 7.33
N ASN A 145 -18.70 20.96 6.24
CA ASN A 145 -17.75 22.00 5.83
C ASN A 145 -16.66 22.37 6.87
N TRP A 146 -16.38 21.49 7.83
CA TRP A 146 -15.36 21.78 8.83
C TRP A 146 -14.00 22.07 8.18
N GLU A 147 -13.69 21.44 7.06
CA GLU A 147 -12.46 21.64 6.30
C GLU A 147 -12.34 23.05 5.68
N LYS A 148 -13.45 23.81 5.66
CA LYS A 148 -13.52 25.23 5.24
C LYS A 148 -13.53 26.20 6.42
N GLY A 149 -13.53 25.69 7.65
CA GLY A 149 -13.61 26.49 8.86
C GLY A 149 -15.02 26.91 9.27
N GLU A 150 -16.07 26.43 8.58
CA GLU A 150 -17.46 26.82 8.85
C GLU A 150 -17.97 26.29 10.21
N ASN A 151 -17.42 25.18 10.72
CA ASN A 151 -17.73 24.58 12.01
C ASN A 151 -16.72 24.90 13.11
N ALA A 152 -16.02 26.04 13.05
CA ALA A 152 -15.03 26.43 14.04
C ALA A 152 -15.57 26.52 15.49
N ALA A 153 -16.90 26.79 15.64
CA ALA A 153 -17.59 26.86 16.94
C ALA A 153 -18.01 25.47 17.48
N CYS A 154 -17.69 24.37 16.79
CA CYS A 154 -18.04 23.03 17.26
C CYS A 154 -17.40 22.77 18.64
N GLN A 155 -18.21 22.33 19.60
CA GLN A 155 -17.79 22.01 20.98
C GLN A 155 -16.70 20.91 21.09
N TYR A 156 -16.42 20.21 20.00
CA TYR A 156 -15.41 19.14 19.97
C TYR A 156 -13.98 19.64 19.75
N TRP A 157 -13.79 20.91 19.33
CA TRP A 157 -12.47 21.45 19.10
C TRP A 157 -11.75 21.79 20.40
N ALA A 158 -10.54 21.28 20.53
CA ALA A 158 -9.63 21.57 21.62
C ALA A 158 -8.25 21.95 21.05
N LYS A 159 -7.38 22.49 21.87
CA LYS A 159 -5.97 22.70 21.56
C LYS A 159 -5.29 21.36 21.28
N ALA A 160 -4.53 21.25 20.20
CA ALA A 160 -3.79 20.03 19.91
C ALA A 160 -2.76 19.73 21.00
N ARG A 161 -2.57 18.47 21.32
CA ARG A 161 -1.54 18.03 22.26
C ARG A 161 -0.28 17.65 21.48
N VAL A 162 0.83 18.27 21.81
CA VAL A 162 2.15 17.85 21.33
C VAL A 162 2.52 16.54 22.01
N VAL A 163 2.78 15.50 21.22
CA VAL A 163 3.11 14.15 21.73
C VAL A 163 4.59 13.80 21.61
N GLY A 164 5.38 14.58 20.85
CA GLY A 164 6.82 14.42 20.65
C GLY A 164 7.37 15.37 19.61
N LYS A 165 8.66 15.28 19.37
CA LYS A 165 9.40 16.01 18.33
C LYS A 165 9.88 15.04 17.26
N GLU A 166 10.36 15.54 16.12
CA GLU A 166 11.06 14.74 15.11
C GLU A 166 12.22 13.97 15.78
N GLY A 167 12.28 12.68 15.52
CA GLY A 167 13.25 11.77 16.12
C GLY A 167 12.82 11.11 17.41
N ASP A 168 11.73 11.55 18.05
CA ASP A 168 11.21 10.91 19.25
C ASP A 168 10.46 9.60 18.91
N ALA A 169 10.54 8.62 19.83
CA ALA A 169 9.70 7.44 19.75
C ALA A 169 8.22 7.83 19.89
N PRO A 170 7.30 7.12 19.24
CA PRO A 170 7.50 5.89 18.47
C PRO A 170 7.76 6.12 16.97
N TRP A 171 7.88 7.35 16.48
CA TRP A 171 8.05 7.66 15.05
C TRP A 171 9.51 7.62 14.62
N ASN A 172 10.43 7.91 15.53
CA ASN A 172 11.87 7.90 15.35
C ASN A 172 12.31 8.72 14.11
N LYS A 173 13.27 8.21 13.35
CA LYS A 173 13.76 8.91 12.16
C LYS A 173 12.69 8.93 11.06
N LEU A 174 12.55 10.10 10.44
CA LEU A 174 11.67 10.30 9.29
C LEU A 174 12.43 10.08 7.98
N HIS A 175 11.83 9.29 7.10
CA HIS A 175 12.36 8.99 5.76
C HIS A 175 11.40 9.48 4.68
N HIS A 176 11.93 10.07 3.62
CA HIS A 176 11.11 10.49 2.49
C HIS A 176 10.50 9.27 1.79
N ARG A 177 9.17 9.26 1.64
CA ARG A 177 8.46 8.28 0.85
C ARG A 177 8.61 8.63 -0.63
N ILE A 178 9.44 7.90 -1.34
CA ILE A 178 9.89 8.22 -2.71
C ILE A 178 8.83 7.99 -3.79
N ILE A 179 7.74 7.32 -3.48
CA ILE A 179 6.64 7.06 -4.43
C ILE A 179 5.70 8.27 -4.51
N PRO A 180 5.04 8.50 -5.66
CA PRO A 180 4.13 9.62 -5.83
C PRO A 180 2.88 9.48 -4.95
N LEU A 181 2.18 10.59 -4.71
CA LEU A 181 0.82 10.58 -4.20
C LEU A 181 -0.13 9.89 -5.20
N TRP A 182 -1.27 9.40 -4.69
CA TRP A 182 -2.22 8.64 -5.50
C TRP A 182 -2.82 9.49 -6.62
N LYS A 183 -3.05 8.86 -7.76
CA LYS A 183 -3.78 9.45 -8.87
C LYS A 183 -5.26 9.47 -8.54
N ASP A 184 -5.88 10.64 -8.62
CA ASP A 184 -7.32 10.86 -8.53
C ASP A 184 -7.88 11.03 -9.94
N PHE A 185 -8.67 10.07 -10.38
CA PHE A 185 -9.34 10.12 -11.68
C PHE A 185 -10.69 10.84 -11.63
N GLY A 186 -11.05 11.37 -10.47
CA GLY A 186 -12.33 12.05 -10.25
C GLY A 186 -13.52 11.12 -10.11
N LEU A 187 -14.69 11.72 -9.91
CA LEU A 187 -15.97 11.01 -9.87
C LEU A 187 -16.40 10.56 -11.27
N LYS A 188 -16.79 9.30 -11.38
CA LYS A 188 -17.22 8.64 -12.62
C LYS A 188 -18.59 7.99 -12.45
N ASN A 189 -19.33 7.86 -13.55
CA ASN A 189 -20.58 7.14 -13.57
C ASN A 189 -20.35 5.63 -13.75
N TYR A 190 -21.21 4.83 -13.16
CA TYR A 190 -21.27 3.39 -13.42
C TYR A 190 -21.73 3.12 -14.85
N VAL A 191 -21.30 2.01 -15.43
CA VAL A 191 -21.69 1.58 -16.80
C VAL A 191 -23.17 1.22 -16.85
N SER A 192 -23.68 0.56 -15.81
CA SER A 192 -25.08 0.24 -15.66
C SER A 192 -25.48 0.18 -14.20
N GLN A 193 -26.77 0.31 -13.96
CA GLN A 193 -27.38 0.27 -12.63
C GLN A 193 -28.68 -0.53 -12.71
N THR A 194 -28.88 -1.45 -11.75
CA THR A 194 -30.09 -2.27 -11.69
C THR A 194 -30.57 -2.36 -10.24
N VAL A 195 -31.83 -2.01 -10.00
CA VAL A 195 -32.45 -2.14 -8.68
C VAL A 195 -33.14 -3.49 -8.56
N HIS A 196 -32.82 -4.22 -7.52
CA HIS A 196 -33.50 -5.42 -7.08
C HIS A 196 -34.32 -5.08 -5.85
N SER A 197 -35.65 -5.06 -6.01
CA SER A 197 -36.56 -4.74 -4.91
C SER A 197 -36.76 -5.96 -3.99
N GLY A 198 -36.49 -5.74 -2.70
CA GLY A 198 -36.80 -6.70 -1.64
C GLY A 198 -38.00 -6.24 -0.79
N THR A 199 -38.40 -7.07 0.16
CA THR A 199 -39.50 -6.75 1.08
C THR A 199 -39.10 -5.69 2.12
N ILE A 200 -37.87 -5.77 2.65
CA ILE A 200 -37.36 -4.87 3.68
C ILE A 200 -36.38 -3.87 3.06
N ASN A 201 -35.42 -4.38 2.30
CA ASN A 201 -34.39 -3.60 1.68
C ASN A 201 -34.42 -3.74 0.16
N ASP A 202 -34.08 -2.66 -0.52
CA ASP A 202 -33.72 -2.69 -1.94
C ASP A 202 -32.19 -2.84 -2.08
N THR A 203 -31.77 -3.43 -3.21
CA THR A 203 -30.35 -3.51 -3.55
C THR A 203 -30.13 -2.90 -4.93
N LEU A 204 -29.39 -1.79 -4.97
CA LEU A 204 -28.89 -1.24 -6.22
C LEU A 204 -27.55 -1.88 -6.56
N VAL A 205 -27.48 -2.57 -7.68
CA VAL A 205 -26.26 -3.17 -8.25
C VAL A 205 -25.72 -2.25 -9.35
N CYS A 206 -24.50 -1.78 -9.17
CA CYS A 206 -23.82 -0.89 -10.10
C CYS A 206 -22.62 -1.60 -10.75
N GLN A 207 -22.54 -1.58 -12.08
CA GLN A 207 -21.44 -2.19 -12.83
C GLN A 207 -20.34 -1.17 -13.06
N LEU A 208 -19.11 -1.50 -12.66
CA LEU A 208 -17.89 -0.77 -13.02
C LEU A 208 -17.44 -1.13 -14.45
N PRO A 209 -16.70 -0.25 -15.14
CA PRO A 209 -16.19 -0.55 -16.48
C PRO A 209 -15.15 -1.68 -16.48
N TYR A 210 -14.49 -1.86 -15.37
CA TYR A 210 -13.46 -2.87 -15.09
C TYR A 210 -13.25 -2.95 -13.57
N ASN A 211 -12.47 -3.93 -13.10
CA ASN A 211 -12.02 -3.93 -11.71
C ASN A 211 -11.11 -2.72 -11.45
N ALA A 212 -11.45 -1.92 -10.45
CA ALA A 212 -10.75 -0.69 -10.09
C ALA A 212 -10.73 -0.48 -8.57
N GLN A 213 -9.74 0.27 -8.10
CA GLN A 213 -9.73 0.79 -6.73
C GLN A 213 -10.65 2.02 -6.70
N ILE A 214 -11.70 1.97 -5.90
CA ILE A 214 -12.76 2.98 -5.90
C ILE A 214 -13.16 3.43 -4.50
N MET A 215 -13.63 4.66 -4.42
CA MET A 215 -14.35 5.23 -3.27
C MET A 215 -15.80 5.47 -3.72
N PRO A 216 -16.80 4.73 -3.19
CA PRO A 216 -18.20 4.93 -3.57
C PRO A 216 -18.72 6.30 -3.15
N TYR A 217 -19.54 6.90 -4.02
CA TYR A 217 -20.25 8.16 -3.79
C TYR A 217 -21.76 8.00 -4.02
N MET A 218 -22.56 8.68 -3.19
CA MET A 218 -24.01 8.71 -3.36
C MET A 218 -24.61 10.05 -2.94
N GLU A 219 -25.73 10.40 -3.59
CA GLU A 219 -26.68 11.40 -3.15
C GLU A 219 -28.02 10.70 -2.89
N LEU A 220 -28.68 11.06 -1.80
CA LEU A 220 -29.95 10.43 -1.42
C LEU A 220 -30.87 11.41 -0.69
N GLU A 221 -32.14 11.03 -0.64
CA GLU A 221 -33.15 11.64 0.24
C GLU A 221 -33.73 10.54 1.15
N ALA A 222 -33.69 10.77 2.46
CA ALA A 222 -34.20 9.85 3.46
C ALA A 222 -35.43 10.41 4.19
N GLU A 223 -36.48 9.61 4.31
CA GLU A 223 -37.68 10.00 5.06
C GLU A 223 -37.40 10.07 6.57
N LYS A 224 -36.47 9.24 7.03
CA LYS A 224 -36.10 9.07 8.45
C LYS A 224 -34.60 9.16 8.65
N ALA A 225 -34.20 9.63 9.83
CA ALA A 225 -32.84 9.50 10.32
C ALA A 225 -32.53 8.03 10.70
N HIS A 226 -31.24 7.72 10.84
CA HIS A 226 -30.69 6.43 11.29
C HIS A 226 -31.07 5.23 10.41
N SER A 227 -31.50 5.45 9.18
CA SER A 227 -31.61 4.36 8.20
C SER A 227 -30.21 3.99 7.68
N VAL A 228 -29.91 2.70 7.64
CA VAL A 228 -28.60 2.20 7.26
C VAL A 228 -28.53 1.95 5.75
N VAL A 229 -27.56 2.58 5.08
CA VAL A 229 -27.13 2.20 3.72
C VAL A 229 -25.83 1.46 3.83
N THR A 230 -25.80 0.20 3.42
CA THR A 230 -24.58 -0.62 3.38
C THR A 230 -24.01 -0.64 1.96
N ILE A 231 -22.70 -0.40 1.82
CA ILE A 231 -22.02 -0.32 0.53
C ILE A 231 -20.82 -1.28 0.55
N PHE A 232 -20.75 -2.15 -0.44
CA PHE A 232 -19.62 -3.07 -0.64
C PHE A 232 -19.48 -3.46 -2.11
N THR A 233 -18.41 -4.18 -2.44
CA THR A 233 -18.12 -4.59 -3.81
C THR A 233 -18.36 -6.09 -4.01
N SER A 234 -18.26 -6.54 -5.27
CA SER A 234 -18.28 -7.98 -5.62
C SER A 234 -17.15 -8.78 -4.95
N HIS A 235 -16.12 -8.10 -4.43
CA HIS A 235 -15.00 -8.71 -3.73
C HIS A 235 -15.10 -8.56 -2.19
N TYR A 236 -16.27 -8.24 -1.66
CA TYR A 236 -16.48 -8.12 -0.21
C TYR A 236 -16.20 -9.42 0.55
N GLN A 237 -16.50 -10.55 -0.07
CA GLN A 237 -16.19 -11.87 0.48
C GLN A 237 -15.34 -12.63 -0.52
N GLY A 238 -14.02 -12.70 -0.26
CA GLY A 238 -13.05 -13.39 -1.09
C GLY A 238 -12.16 -14.33 -0.27
N GLY A 239 -11.89 -15.54 -0.78
CA GLY A 239 -11.02 -16.50 -0.11
C GLY A 239 -11.48 -16.88 1.31
N SER A 240 -12.79 -16.98 1.54
CA SER A 240 -13.44 -17.26 2.84
C SER A 240 -13.28 -16.16 3.90
N ALA A 241 -12.86 -14.96 3.51
CA ALA A 241 -12.65 -13.85 4.42
C ALA A 241 -13.51 -12.63 4.02
N TYR A 242 -13.87 -11.82 4.99
CA TYR A 242 -14.55 -10.56 4.74
C TYR A 242 -13.52 -9.44 4.49
N ASN A 243 -13.85 -8.57 3.54
CA ASN A 243 -13.16 -7.34 3.26
C ASN A 243 -13.87 -6.13 3.89
N VAL A 244 -13.36 -4.95 3.61
CA VAL A 244 -13.96 -3.70 4.06
C VAL A 244 -15.29 -3.43 3.36
N ARG A 245 -16.22 -2.82 4.10
CA ARG A 245 -17.46 -2.22 3.61
C ARG A 245 -17.64 -0.83 4.20
N ALA A 246 -18.59 -0.08 3.68
CA ALA A 246 -19.05 1.16 4.28
C ALA A 246 -20.49 1.02 4.80
N GLU A 247 -20.80 1.69 5.91
CA GLU A 247 -22.14 1.86 6.42
C GLU A 247 -22.43 3.34 6.61
N TYR A 248 -23.55 3.80 6.10
CA TYR A 248 -23.98 5.18 6.22
C TYR A 248 -25.30 5.25 6.97
N LEU A 249 -25.32 5.91 8.11
CA LEU A 249 -26.52 6.22 8.88
C LEU A 249 -27.06 7.56 8.42
N THR A 250 -28.28 7.56 7.89
CA THR A 250 -28.88 8.78 7.33
C THR A 250 -29.26 9.81 8.40
N LYS A 251 -29.24 11.09 8.04
CA LYS A 251 -30.11 12.12 8.62
C LYS A 251 -31.38 12.22 7.78
N LYS A 252 -32.45 12.90 8.26
CA LYS A 252 -33.65 13.12 7.48
C LYS A 252 -33.40 14.14 6.34
N GLY A 253 -33.97 13.89 5.16
CA GLY A 253 -33.90 14.78 4.01
C GLY A 253 -32.73 14.49 3.07
N LYS A 254 -32.36 15.49 2.26
CA LYS A 254 -31.31 15.39 1.22
C LYS A 254 -29.92 15.40 1.83
N GLN A 255 -29.05 14.54 1.34
CA GLN A 255 -27.69 14.38 1.82
C GLN A 255 -26.81 13.69 0.77
N SER A 256 -25.49 13.82 0.91
CA SER A 256 -24.50 13.15 0.09
C SER A 256 -23.40 12.50 0.94
N TYR A 257 -22.78 11.47 0.42
CA TYR A 257 -21.69 10.78 1.09
C TYR A 257 -20.68 10.23 0.07
N GLU A 258 -19.41 10.42 0.38
CA GLU A 258 -18.29 9.76 -0.30
C GLU A 258 -17.46 8.99 0.73
N ASN A 259 -17.35 7.66 0.53
CA ASN A 259 -16.55 6.83 1.43
C ASN A 259 -15.07 7.21 1.36
N LYS A 260 -14.41 7.31 2.51
CA LYS A 260 -12.97 7.65 2.57
C LYS A 260 -12.05 6.44 2.36
N GLY A 261 -12.52 5.24 2.64
CA GLY A 261 -11.76 4.01 2.38
C GLY A 261 -11.97 3.51 0.95
N TRP A 262 -10.88 3.09 0.31
CA TRP A 262 -10.99 2.48 -1.00
C TRP A 262 -11.36 0.98 -0.90
N MET A 263 -12.06 0.51 -1.90
CA MET A 263 -12.39 -0.90 -2.13
C MET A 263 -12.13 -1.21 -3.60
N ASN A 264 -12.10 -2.49 -3.95
CA ASN A 264 -11.98 -2.88 -5.34
C ASN A 264 -13.06 -3.90 -5.71
N GLY A 265 -13.35 -4.00 -6.98
CA GLY A 265 -14.32 -4.94 -7.52
C GLY A 265 -14.74 -4.56 -8.93
N GLU A 266 -15.65 -5.34 -9.48
CA GLU A 266 -16.30 -5.12 -10.78
C GLU A 266 -17.72 -4.60 -10.62
N LYS A 267 -18.33 -4.85 -9.44
CA LYS A 267 -19.67 -4.37 -9.09
C LYS A 267 -19.65 -3.72 -7.72
N VAL A 268 -20.52 -2.74 -7.54
CA VAL A 268 -20.78 -2.10 -6.25
C VAL A 268 -22.23 -2.30 -5.89
N TYR A 269 -22.48 -2.69 -4.65
CA TYR A 269 -23.80 -2.94 -4.11
C TYR A 269 -24.14 -1.87 -3.07
N TYR A 270 -25.29 -1.23 -3.24
CA TYR A 270 -25.90 -0.35 -2.24
C TYR A 270 -27.14 -1.05 -1.72
N ILE A 271 -27.15 -1.45 -0.45
CA ILE A 271 -28.30 -2.05 0.22
C ILE A 271 -28.91 -1.01 1.15
N TYR A 272 -30.19 -0.73 0.97
CA TYR A 272 -30.88 0.32 1.71
C TYR A 272 -32.34 -0.04 2.00
N PRO A 273 -32.92 0.37 3.17
CA PRO A 273 -34.30 0.11 3.50
C PRO A 273 -35.27 0.98 2.69
N LYS A 274 -36.54 0.62 2.69
CA LYS A 274 -37.64 1.45 2.16
C LYS A 274 -37.66 2.82 2.83
N GLY A 275 -38.05 3.87 2.09
CA GLY A 275 -37.99 5.26 2.56
C GLY A 275 -36.66 5.97 2.28
N ILE A 276 -35.74 5.33 1.57
CA ILE A 276 -34.56 5.97 0.98
C ILE A 276 -34.72 6.04 -0.53
N ASN A 277 -34.54 7.23 -1.08
CA ASN A 277 -34.44 7.48 -2.52
C ASN A 277 -32.99 7.81 -2.88
N LEU A 278 -32.27 6.90 -3.51
CA LEU A 278 -30.95 7.17 -4.07
C LEU A 278 -31.12 7.99 -5.36
N THR A 279 -30.79 9.27 -5.30
CA THR A 279 -30.96 10.19 -6.44
C THR A 279 -29.80 10.17 -7.41
N LYS A 280 -28.60 9.79 -6.92
CA LYS A 280 -27.39 9.69 -7.71
C LYS A 280 -26.39 8.74 -7.05
N VAL A 281 -25.73 7.90 -7.84
CA VAL A 281 -24.58 7.11 -7.41
C VAL A 281 -23.44 7.24 -8.40
N GLN A 282 -22.23 7.35 -7.90
CA GLN A 282 -20.98 7.46 -8.65
C GLN A 282 -19.88 6.74 -7.88
N PHE A 283 -18.69 6.71 -8.45
CA PHE A 283 -17.49 6.27 -7.76
C PHE A 283 -16.32 7.20 -8.11
N ARG A 284 -15.44 7.44 -7.14
CA ARG A 284 -14.14 8.03 -7.41
C ARG A 284 -13.16 6.90 -7.67
N GLU A 285 -12.56 6.86 -8.84
CA GLU A 285 -11.45 5.94 -9.12
C GLU A 285 -10.15 6.56 -8.61
N THR A 286 -9.34 5.77 -7.92
CA THR A 286 -8.00 6.15 -7.45
C THR A 286 -7.03 5.00 -7.72
N GLY A 287 -5.73 5.26 -7.63
CA GLY A 287 -4.72 4.21 -7.78
C GLY A 287 -3.31 4.76 -7.71
N TYR A 288 -2.33 3.91 -7.89
CA TYR A 288 -0.94 4.31 -7.98
C TYR A 288 -0.74 5.29 -9.16
N ASN A 289 0.06 6.33 -8.95
CA ASN A 289 0.27 7.35 -9.99
C ASN A 289 1.33 6.88 -10.99
N THR A 290 0.88 6.10 -11.95
CA THR A 290 1.65 5.60 -13.10
C THR A 290 0.79 5.60 -14.36
N GLU A 291 1.41 5.50 -15.52
CA GLU A 291 0.74 5.41 -16.82
C GLU A 291 0.90 4.01 -17.42
N PHE A 292 -0.09 3.60 -18.23
CA PHE A 292 -0.04 2.38 -19.01
C PHE A 292 0.73 2.65 -20.32
N GLU A 293 2.07 2.55 -20.27
CA GLU A 293 2.94 2.85 -21.41
C GLU A 293 3.32 1.61 -22.21
N GLY A 294 3.25 0.45 -21.59
CA GLY A 294 3.51 -0.81 -22.26
C GLY A 294 2.43 -1.15 -23.27
N TYR A 295 2.83 -1.63 -24.43
CA TYR A 295 1.92 -1.93 -25.52
C TYR A 295 2.22 -3.30 -26.12
N PHE A 296 1.15 -4.10 -26.31
CA PHE A 296 1.19 -5.36 -27.02
C PHE A 296 -0.01 -5.48 -27.95
N ARG A 297 0.23 -5.85 -29.20
CA ARG A 297 -0.82 -6.16 -30.16
C ARG A 297 -0.37 -7.21 -31.16
N CYS A 298 -1.22 -8.18 -31.41
CA CYS A 298 -1.03 -9.20 -32.45
C CYS A 298 -2.36 -9.47 -33.18
N ASN A 299 -2.35 -10.41 -34.12
CA ASN A 299 -3.55 -10.82 -34.86
C ASN A 299 -4.51 -11.72 -34.08
N ASP A 300 -4.14 -12.16 -32.87
CA ASP A 300 -5.03 -12.92 -31.99
C ASP A 300 -5.76 -11.99 -31.00
N PRO A 301 -7.10 -11.84 -31.13
CA PRO A 301 -7.88 -11.00 -30.22
C PRO A 301 -7.84 -11.46 -28.74
N PHE A 302 -7.69 -12.77 -28.53
CA PHE A 302 -7.60 -13.32 -27.16
C PHE A 302 -6.33 -12.85 -26.46
N LEU A 303 -5.17 -12.91 -27.11
CA LEU A 303 -3.91 -12.45 -26.55
C LEU A 303 -3.91 -10.93 -26.31
N ASN A 304 -4.50 -10.16 -27.21
CA ASN A 304 -4.67 -8.71 -27.02
C ASN A 304 -5.52 -8.42 -25.76
N LYS A 305 -6.62 -9.16 -25.60
CA LYS A 305 -7.49 -9.01 -24.44
C LYS A 305 -6.84 -9.47 -23.13
N MET A 306 -6.04 -10.53 -23.21
CA MET A 306 -5.26 -11.04 -22.08
C MET A 306 -4.26 -9.97 -21.59
N TRP A 307 -3.52 -9.34 -22.52
CA TRP A 307 -2.61 -8.24 -22.18
C TRP A 307 -3.33 -7.10 -21.43
N GLU A 308 -4.45 -6.60 -21.96
CA GLU A 308 -5.24 -5.53 -21.33
C GLU A 308 -5.69 -5.91 -19.91
N LYS A 309 -6.15 -7.14 -19.72
CA LYS A 309 -6.59 -7.65 -18.40
C LYS A 309 -5.42 -7.82 -17.44
N SER A 310 -4.31 -8.38 -17.88
CA SER A 310 -3.11 -8.56 -17.06
C SER A 310 -2.54 -7.23 -16.59
N GLN A 311 -2.44 -6.25 -17.51
CA GLN A 311 -2.01 -4.90 -17.16
C GLN A 311 -2.94 -4.23 -16.14
N ARG A 312 -4.25 -4.42 -16.25
CA ARG A 312 -5.22 -3.92 -15.28
C ARG A 312 -5.13 -4.66 -13.94
N THR A 313 -4.92 -5.98 -13.95
CA THR A 313 -4.75 -6.78 -12.74
C THR A 313 -3.53 -6.33 -11.97
N LEU A 314 -2.39 -6.15 -12.65
CA LEU A 314 -1.19 -5.58 -12.05
C LEU A 314 -1.46 -4.21 -11.42
N TYR A 315 -2.18 -3.32 -12.11
CA TYR A 315 -2.44 -1.97 -11.62
C TYR A 315 -3.28 -1.93 -10.34
N ILE A 316 -4.27 -2.83 -10.19
CA ILE A 316 -5.11 -2.86 -8.97
C ILE A 316 -4.40 -3.45 -7.75
N THR A 317 -3.26 -4.12 -7.94
CA THR A 317 -2.40 -4.60 -6.84
C THR A 317 -1.29 -3.59 -6.47
N MET A 318 -1.34 -2.39 -7.02
CA MET A 318 -0.37 -1.32 -6.73
C MET A 318 -0.99 -0.22 -5.90
N ARG A 319 -0.35 0.12 -4.78
CA ARG A 319 -0.65 1.32 -4.01
C ARG A 319 0.58 1.78 -3.23
N ASP A 320 0.67 1.55 -1.94
CA ASP A 320 1.84 1.89 -1.13
C ASP A 320 2.96 0.85 -1.23
N THR A 321 2.60 -0.33 -1.68
CA THR A 321 3.44 -1.46 -2.06
C THR A 321 2.82 -2.13 -3.27
N TYR A 322 3.53 -3.04 -3.94
CA TYR A 322 2.88 -4.12 -4.66
C TYR A 322 2.16 -5.01 -3.63
N MET A 323 1.02 -5.56 -3.98
CA MET A 323 0.16 -6.30 -3.05
C MET A 323 -0.20 -7.66 -3.64
N ASP A 324 0.01 -8.73 -2.89
CA ASP A 324 -0.43 -10.08 -3.27
C ASP A 324 -1.89 -10.12 -3.75
N CYS A 325 -2.72 -9.30 -3.14
CA CYS A 325 -4.10 -9.13 -3.52
C CYS A 325 -4.65 -7.80 -2.98
N PRO A 326 -5.59 -7.14 -3.68
CA PRO A 326 -6.16 -5.87 -3.23
C PRO A 326 -7.29 -6.05 -2.20
N ASP A 327 -7.69 -7.29 -1.91
CA ASP A 327 -8.88 -7.63 -1.13
C ASP A 327 -8.56 -8.14 0.27
N ARG A 328 -7.89 -9.29 0.35
CA ARG A 328 -7.78 -10.08 1.58
C ARG A 328 -6.70 -9.58 2.52
N GLU A 329 -5.51 -9.23 1.99
CA GLU A 329 -4.30 -8.97 2.77
C GLU A 329 -3.70 -7.60 2.49
N ARG A 330 -3.66 -7.18 1.23
CA ARG A 330 -3.00 -5.95 0.76
C ARG A 330 -1.53 -5.92 1.17
N ALA A 331 -0.87 -7.07 1.13
CA ALA A 331 0.43 -7.30 1.74
C ALA A 331 1.55 -7.39 0.70
N GLN A 332 2.73 -6.91 1.08
CA GLN A 332 3.93 -6.99 0.24
C GLN A 332 4.62 -8.34 0.48
N TRP A 333 4.10 -9.39 -0.17
CA TRP A 333 4.76 -10.67 -0.27
C TRP A 333 5.82 -10.61 -1.37
N TRP A 334 7.05 -11.00 -1.05
CA TRP A 334 8.15 -10.79 -1.98
C TRP A 334 8.24 -11.79 -3.12
N GLY A 335 7.58 -12.92 -3.05
CA GLY A 335 7.36 -13.80 -4.20
C GLY A 335 6.47 -13.13 -5.24
N ASP A 336 5.40 -12.49 -4.80
CA ASP A 336 4.48 -11.72 -5.62
C ASP A 336 5.16 -10.45 -6.15
N GLU A 337 5.83 -9.68 -5.30
CA GLU A 337 6.57 -8.47 -5.65
C GLU A 337 7.54 -8.67 -6.82
N VAL A 338 8.30 -9.79 -6.83
CA VAL A 338 9.25 -10.12 -7.90
C VAL A 338 8.54 -10.28 -9.24
N ASN A 339 7.38 -10.92 -9.24
CA ASN A 339 6.59 -11.13 -10.45
C ASN A 339 5.95 -9.80 -10.91
N GLU A 340 5.26 -9.11 -10.01
CA GLU A 340 4.56 -7.87 -10.30
C GLU A 340 5.50 -6.76 -10.78
N SER A 341 6.64 -6.57 -10.12
CA SER A 341 7.64 -5.60 -10.57
C SER A 341 8.27 -5.99 -11.91
N GLY A 342 8.49 -7.28 -12.14
CA GLY A 342 8.97 -7.82 -13.40
C GLY A 342 8.01 -7.51 -14.56
N GLU A 343 6.71 -7.62 -14.34
CA GLU A 343 5.67 -7.26 -15.30
C GLU A 343 5.55 -5.75 -15.49
N ALA A 344 5.67 -4.97 -14.40
CA ALA A 344 5.57 -3.52 -14.41
C ALA A 344 6.63 -2.86 -15.31
N PHE A 345 7.85 -3.41 -15.40
CA PHE A 345 8.89 -2.89 -16.28
C PHE A 345 8.49 -2.89 -17.77
N TYR A 346 7.58 -3.77 -18.17
CA TYR A 346 7.08 -3.85 -19.56
C TYR A 346 5.72 -3.18 -19.76
N ALA A 347 4.94 -3.05 -18.70
CA ALA A 347 3.54 -2.67 -18.79
C ALA A 347 3.26 -1.20 -18.41
N LEU A 348 4.10 -0.61 -17.56
CA LEU A 348 3.84 0.67 -16.92
C LEU A 348 4.98 1.68 -17.10
N SER A 349 4.70 2.95 -16.78
CA SER A 349 5.71 4.01 -16.82
C SER A 349 6.77 3.86 -15.73
N VAL A 350 7.87 4.61 -15.87
CA VAL A 350 9.01 4.59 -14.94
C VAL A 350 8.64 4.93 -13.49
N SER A 351 7.51 5.59 -13.24
CA SER A 351 7.03 5.85 -11.88
C SER A 351 6.75 4.56 -11.10
N SER A 352 6.38 3.45 -11.79
CA SER A 352 6.20 2.13 -11.17
C SER A 352 7.50 1.54 -10.61
N HIS A 353 8.65 1.90 -11.16
CA HIS A 353 9.96 1.45 -10.69
C HIS A 353 10.29 1.99 -9.28
N LEU A 354 9.72 3.14 -8.91
CA LEU A 354 9.87 3.70 -7.56
C LEU A 354 9.20 2.83 -6.50
N LEU A 355 8.13 2.12 -6.87
CA LEU A 355 7.44 1.21 -5.96
C LEU A 355 8.33 0.01 -5.63
N MET A 356 8.94 -0.62 -6.66
CA MET A 356 9.92 -1.68 -6.46
C MET A 356 11.13 -1.19 -5.64
N LYS A 357 11.67 -0.01 -5.97
CA LYS A 357 12.78 0.59 -5.22
C LYS A 357 12.46 0.74 -3.73
N LYS A 358 11.27 1.26 -3.42
CA LYS A 358 10.79 1.40 -2.04
C LYS A 358 10.73 0.04 -1.36
N GLY A 359 10.13 -0.96 -2.02
CA GLY A 359 10.05 -2.33 -1.52
C GLY A 359 11.43 -2.95 -1.24
N MET A 360 12.42 -2.77 -2.13
CA MET A 360 13.80 -3.23 -1.93
C MET A 360 14.44 -2.66 -0.65
N TYR A 361 14.28 -1.36 -0.41
CA TYR A 361 14.76 -0.72 0.82
C TYR A 361 14.01 -1.22 2.05
N GLU A 362 12.72 -1.49 1.94
CA GLU A 362 11.92 -2.08 3.02
C GLU A 362 12.37 -3.50 3.34
N LEU A 363 12.49 -4.39 2.33
CA LEU A 363 12.95 -5.76 2.55
C LEU A 363 14.27 -5.79 3.32
N MET A 364 15.23 -5.00 2.88
CA MET A 364 16.54 -4.92 3.52
C MET A 364 16.52 -4.10 4.82
N GLY A 365 15.60 -3.15 4.97
CA GLY A 365 15.40 -2.39 6.20
C GLY A 365 14.89 -3.24 7.35
N TRP A 366 14.09 -4.26 7.03
CA TRP A 366 13.52 -5.20 8.00
C TRP A 366 14.39 -6.45 8.23
N GLN A 367 15.56 -6.56 7.59
CA GLN A 367 16.48 -7.69 7.80
C GLN A 367 16.80 -7.85 9.29
N ARG A 368 16.64 -9.08 9.79
CA ARG A 368 16.96 -9.41 11.19
C ARG A 368 18.45 -9.25 11.50
N PRO A 369 18.82 -9.00 12.75
CA PRO A 369 20.24 -8.93 13.14
C PRO A 369 21.03 -10.20 12.80
N THR A 370 20.39 -11.34 12.81
CA THR A 370 20.94 -12.66 12.47
C THR A 370 21.11 -12.90 10.96
N GLY A 371 20.54 -12.03 10.11
CA GLY A 371 20.73 -12.03 8.66
C GLY A 371 19.50 -12.41 7.86
N GLU A 372 18.48 -13.02 8.46
CA GLU A 372 17.26 -13.40 7.75
C GLU A 372 16.51 -12.21 7.23
N ILE A 373 15.91 -12.36 6.06
CA ILE A 373 14.86 -11.51 5.49
C ILE A 373 13.56 -12.31 5.41
N PHE A 374 12.44 -11.65 5.41
CA PHE A 374 11.13 -12.30 5.52
C PHE A 374 10.02 -11.45 4.89
N ALA A 375 8.82 -12.01 4.79
CA ALA A 375 7.61 -11.35 4.29
C ALA A 375 6.39 -11.76 5.15
N PRO A 376 5.27 -11.02 5.06
CA PRO A 376 5.12 -9.74 4.39
C PRO A 376 5.75 -8.60 5.19
N ILE A 377 6.07 -7.50 4.55
CA ILE A 377 6.64 -6.29 5.15
C ILE A 377 6.09 -5.02 4.46
N PRO A 378 5.93 -3.90 5.20
CA PRO A 378 5.87 -3.81 6.65
C PRO A 378 4.67 -4.57 7.22
N SER A 379 4.84 -5.27 8.30
CA SER A 379 3.76 -5.99 8.98
C SER A 379 3.97 -5.97 10.49
N SER A 380 2.89 -5.98 11.28
CA SER A 380 2.97 -5.99 12.74
C SER A 380 2.55 -7.31 13.35
N ASN A 381 1.70 -8.09 12.68
CA ASN A 381 1.09 -9.28 13.26
C ASN A 381 1.43 -10.59 12.53
N TYR A 382 2.27 -10.53 11.50
CA TYR A 382 2.74 -11.73 10.79
C TYR A 382 4.11 -11.48 10.14
N HIS A 383 5.06 -12.35 10.43
CA HIS A 383 6.40 -12.33 9.86
C HIS A 383 6.82 -13.78 9.62
N THR A 384 7.21 -14.10 8.39
CA THR A 384 7.68 -15.45 8.10
C THR A 384 8.81 -15.43 7.07
N GLU A 385 9.88 -16.14 7.37
CA GLU A 385 10.88 -16.44 6.37
C GLU A 385 10.35 -17.51 5.41
N LEU A 386 10.40 -17.18 4.12
CA LEU A 386 10.09 -18.07 3.00
C LEU A 386 11.36 -18.21 2.16
N PRO A 387 12.29 -19.13 2.50
CA PRO A 387 13.65 -19.13 1.95
C PRO A 387 13.72 -19.10 0.43
N GLY A 388 12.86 -19.85 -0.27
CA GLY A 388 12.79 -19.83 -1.73
C GLY A 388 12.41 -18.49 -2.31
N GLN A 389 11.40 -17.83 -1.73
CA GLN A 389 10.97 -16.50 -2.15
C GLN A 389 12.03 -15.43 -1.84
N MET A 390 12.68 -15.52 -0.69
CA MET A 390 13.75 -14.59 -0.31
C MET A 390 14.96 -14.69 -1.25
N LEU A 391 15.35 -15.89 -1.67
CA LEU A 391 16.39 -16.10 -2.68
C LEU A 391 15.99 -15.53 -4.06
N ALA A 392 14.74 -15.68 -4.46
CA ALA A 392 14.22 -15.09 -5.69
C ALA A 392 14.30 -13.56 -5.64
N SER A 393 13.93 -12.97 -4.51
CA SER A 393 13.83 -11.52 -4.30
C SER A 393 15.18 -10.81 -4.45
N ILE A 394 16.21 -11.30 -3.73
CA ILE A 394 17.52 -10.67 -3.75
C ILE A 394 18.37 -11.06 -4.97
N GLY A 395 17.91 -12.04 -5.74
CA GLY A 395 18.67 -12.66 -6.81
C GLY A 395 18.43 -12.04 -8.19
N TYR A 396 18.56 -12.93 -9.19
CA TYR A 396 18.55 -12.55 -10.61
C TYR A 396 17.20 -11.96 -11.08
N PHE A 397 16.07 -12.51 -10.61
CA PHE A 397 14.74 -12.08 -11.02
C PHE A 397 14.21 -10.90 -10.22
N GLY A 398 14.73 -10.65 -9.02
CA GLY A 398 14.38 -9.51 -8.20
C GLY A 398 15.34 -8.33 -8.38
N PHE A 399 16.30 -8.17 -7.45
CA PHE A 399 17.17 -6.98 -7.38
C PHE A 399 18.04 -6.77 -8.62
N TRP A 400 18.57 -7.83 -9.24
CA TRP A 400 19.31 -7.69 -10.49
C TRP A 400 18.42 -7.26 -11.65
N ASN A 401 17.20 -7.81 -11.74
CA ASN A 401 16.23 -7.40 -12.76
C ASN A 401 15.84 -5.92 -12.62
N TYR A 402 15.69 -5.42 -11.39
CA TYR A 402 15.51 -3.98 -11.15
C TYR A 402 16.64 -3.16 -11.77
N TYR A 403 17.90 -3.53 -11.50
CA TYR A 403 19.06 -2.83 -12.08
C TYR A 403 19.09 -2.88 -13.60
N LEU A 404 18.79 -4.02 -14.21
CA LEU A 404 18.76 -4.16 -15.67
C LEU A 404 17.75 -3.21 -16.32
N ASN A 405 16.64 -2.94 -15.67
CA ASN A 405 15.59 -2.09 -16.20
C ASN A 405 15.74 -0.60 -15.83
N THR A 406 16.54 -0.28 -14.81
CA THR A 406 16.63 1.09 -14.30
C THR A 406 18.03 1.71 -14.40
N GLY A 407 19.08 0.91 -14.41
CA GLY A 407 20.46 1.38 -14.30
C GLY A 407 20.83 1.96 -12.94
N ASP A 408 19.98 1.82 -11.91
CA ASP A 408 20.17 2.42 -10.58
C ASP A 408 21.22 1.67 -9.75
N LEU A 409 22.48 1.89 -10.10
CA LEU A 409 23.62 1.29 -9.41
C LEU A 409 23.75 1.74 -7.94
N LYS A 410 23.22 2.94 -7.63
CA LYS A 410 23.23 3.43 -6.24
C LYS A 410 22.42 2.53 -5.33
N THR A 411 21.21 2.17 -5.72
CA THR A 411 20.34 1.27 -4.94
C THR A 411 21.02 -0.09 -4.73
N ILE A 412 21.62 -0.65 -5.79
CA ILE A 412 22.37 -1.90 -5.66
C ILE A 412 23.52 -1.76 -4.66
N ARG A 413 24.31 -0.70 -4.76
CA ARG A 413 25.45 -0.44 -3.84
C ARG A 413 25.00 -0.34 -2.39
N ASP A 414 23.89 0.37 -2.13
CA ASP A 414 23.38 0.58 -0.79
C ASP A 414 22.90 -0.74 -0.15
N LEU A 415 22.35 -1.66 -0.96
CA LEU A 415 21.72 -2.90 -0.46
C LEU A 415 22.63 -4.14 -0.53
N TYR A 416 23.71 -4.11 -1.32
CA TYR A 416 24.58 -5.25 -1.55
C TYR A 416 25.14 -5.88 -0.27
N PRO A 417 25.62 -5.13 0.75
CA PRO A 417 26.13 -5.75 1.98
C PRO A 417 25.05 -6.55 2.74
N LYS A 418 23.79 -6.17 2.61
CA LYS A 418 22.67 -6.88 3.24
C LYS A 418 22.29 -8.14 2.46
N ILE A 419 22.44 -8.11 1.12
CA ILE A 419 22.31 -9.30 0.27
C ILE A 419 23.36 -10.34 0.67
N GLN A 420 24.63 -9.92 0.77
CA GLN A 420 25.71 -10.79 1.23
C GLN A 420 25.37 -11.40 2.59
N LYS A 421 24.96 -10.58 3.55
CA LYS A 421 24.61 -11.05 4.88
C LYS A 421 23.50 -12.13 4.88
N TYR A 422 22.50 -12.04 3.99
CA TYR A 422 21.48 -13.09 3.87
C TYR A 422 22.04 -14.35 3.21
N LEU A 423 22.88 -14.23 2.18
CA LEU A 423 23.49 -15.39 1.53
C LEU A 423 24.49 -16.11 2.45
N ASP A 424 25.19 -15.38 3.33
CA ASP A 424 26.16 -15.93 4.29
C ASP A 424 25.53 -16.83 5.36
N ILE A 425 24.23 -16.74 5.62
CA ILE A 425 23.55 -17.64 6.55
C ILE A 425 23.25 -19.02 5.96
N TRP A 426 23.40 -19.16 4.63
CA TRP A 426 23.20 -20.44 3.95
C TRP A 426 24.46 -21.31 4.04
N GLN A 427 24.29 -22.52 4.53
CA GLN A 427 25.38 -23.47 4.72
C GLN A 427 25.47 -24.50 3.58
N LYS A 428 26.59 -25.12 3.44
CA LYS A 428 26.84 -26.19 2.45
C LYS A 428 27.03 -27.55 3.12
N ASN A 429 26.47 -28.56 2.50
CA ASN A 429 26.71 -29.97 2.84
C ASN A 429 28.10 -30.42 2.37
N ASN A 430 28.55 -31.56 2.87
CA ASN A 430 29.85 -32.16 2.49
C ASN A 430 29.93 -32.53 0.98
N ASP A 431 28.77 -32.75 0.34
CA ASP A 431 28.67 -33.03 -1.10
C ASP A 431 28.65 -31.77 -1.96
N GLY A 432 28.67 -30.59 -1.33
CA GLY A 432 28.66 -29.29 -1.99
C GLY A 432 27.27 -28.74 -2.36
N THR A 433 26.21 -29.48 -2.04
CA THR A 433 24.83 -28.94 -2.12
C THR A 433 24.57 -27.99 -0.97
N ILE A 434 23.48 -27.18 -1.07
CA ILE A 434 23.06 -26.30 0.00
C ILE A 434 22.36 -27.11 1.10
N THR A 435 22.75 -26.88 2.34
CA THR A 435 22.05 -27.43 3.51
C THR A 435 20.62 -26.93 3.50
N PHE A 436 19.67 -27.86 3.60
CA PHE A 436 18.26 -27.52 3.64
C PHE A 436 17.97 -26.55 4.79
N ARG A 437 17.40 -25.39 4.46
CA ARG A 437 16.98 -24.37 5.39
C ARG A 437 15.46 -24.27 5.34
N ALA A 438 14.79 -24.73 6.37
CA ALA A 438 13.32 -24.73 6.45
C ALA A 438 12.76 -23.30 6.49
N GLY A 439 13.48 -22.36 7.15
CA GLY A 439 12.91 -21.08 7.53
C GLY A 439 11.77 -21.28 8.52
N GLU A 440 10.87 -20.30 8.57
CA GLU A 440 9.67 -20.38 9.41
C GLU A 440 8.50 -21.02 8.65
N TRP A 441 8.54 -20.97 7.32
CA TRP A 441 7.57 -21.63 6.46
C TRP A 441 8.24 -22.24 5.23
N THR A 442 8.34 -23.57 5.26
CA THR A 442 8.86 -24.35 4.12
C THR A 442 7.78 -24.45 3.05
N TRP A 443 7.79 -23.54 2.13
CA TRP A 443 6.82 -23.50 1.05
C TRP A 443 7.51 -23.35 -0.30
N GLY A 444 7.22 -24.30 -1.20
CA GLY A 444 7.74 -24.28 -2.56
C GLY A 444 6.73 -23.88 -3.62
N ASP A 445 5.57 -23.45 -3.21
CA ASP A 445 4.34 -23.12 -3.92
C ASP A 445 3.20 -24.12 -3.63
N TRP A 446 2.00 -23.82 -4.09
CA TRP A 446 0.78 -24.62 -3.86
C TRP A 446 0.73 -25.97 -4.64
N GLY A 447 1.79 -26.33 -5.30
CA GLY A 447 1.95 -27.60 -6.02
C GLY A 447 2.07 -28.79 -5.08
N LYS A 448 1.49 -29.94 -5.49
CA LYS A 448 1.50 -31.18 -4.69
C LYS A 448 2.86 -31.93 -4.70
N ASN A 449 3.73 -31.66 -5.68
CA ASN A 449 4.94 -32.45 -5.96
C ASN A 449 6.19 -31.57 -6.01
N SER A 450 6.34 -30.65 -5.06
CA SER A 450 7.53 -29.80 -4.99
C SER A 450 8.66 -30.51 -4.25
N ASP A 451 9.76 -30.75 -4.94
CA ASP A 451 11.03 -31.17 -4.34
C ASP A 451 11.74 -29.93 -3.77
N ILE A 452 11.46 -29.64 -2.52
CA ILE A 452 11.93 -28.43 -1.83
C ILE A 452 13.47 -28.37 -1.77
N LYS A 453 14.15 -29.51 -1.58
CA LYS A 453 15.62 -29.53 -1.51
C LYS A 453 16.26 -29.19 -2.86
N ALA A 454 15.76 -29.80 -3.92
CA ALA A 454 16.22 -29.48 -5.29
C ALA A 454 15.86 -28.02 -5.63
N LEU A 455 14.65 -27.59 -5.31
CA LEU A 455 14.17 -26.23 -5.57
C LEU A 455 15.04 -25.17 -4.89
N PHE A 456 15.35 -25.31 -3.61
CA PHE A 456 16.17 -24.33 -2.88
C PHE A 456 17.61 -24.28 -3.37
N ASN A 457 18.21 -25.41 -3.77
CA ASN A 457 19.52 -25.40 -4.39
C ASN A 457 19.52 -24.65 -5.73
N ALA A 458 18.45 -24.81 -6.53
CA ALA A 458 18.29 -24.08 -7.78
C ALA A 458 18.09 -22.57 -7.53
N TRP A 459 17.25 -22.18 -6.57
CA TRP A 459 17.04 -20.77 -6.20
C TRP A 459 18.29 -20.13 -5.62
N TYR A 460 19.07 -20.86 -4.80
CA TYR A 460 20.34 -20.34 -4.29
C TYR A 460 21.34 -20.09 -5.43
N TYR A 461 21.41 -21.00 -6.42
CA TYR A 461 22.22 -20.76 -7.60
C TYR A 461 21.81 -19.50 -8.37
N ILE A 462 20.50 -19.27 -8.51
CA ILE A 462 19.97 -18.08 -9.19
C ILE A 462 20.23 -16.80 -8.35
N ALA A 463 20.18 -16.90 -7.02
CA ALA A 463 20.55 -15.81 -6.13
C ALA A 463 22.04 -15.46 -6.26
N LEU A 464 22.93 -16.45 -6.25
CA LEU A 464 24.37 -16.26 -6.51
C LEU A 464 24.63 -15.62 -7.88
N LYS A 465 23.88 -16.04 -8.92
CA LYS A 465 23.99 -15.43 -10.25
C LYS A 465 23.66 -13.92 -10.20
N GLY A 466 22.60 -13.55 -9.52
CA GLY A 466 22.27 -12.14 -9.29
C GLY A 466 23.37 -11.39 -8.53
N GLN A 467 23.85 -11.98 -7.44
CA GLN A 467 24.93 -11.42 -6.63
C GLN A 467 26.21 -11.23 -7.45
N GLN A 468 26.61 -12.21 -8.24
CA GLN A 468 27.79 -12.15 -9.11
C GLN A 468 27.70 -11.00 -10.11
N HIS A 469 26.54 -10.82 -10.76
CA HIS A 469 26.32 -9.70 -11.67
C HIS A 469 26.35 -8.35 -10.94
N MET A 470 25.75 -8.25 -9.76
CA MET A 470 25.78 -7.02 -8.94
C MET A 470 27.22 -6.70 -8.50
N ALA A 471 27.99 -7.68 -8.04
CA ALA A 471 29.40 -7.50 -7.70
C ALA A 471 30.22 -6.96 -8.89
N THR A 472 30.01 -7.55 -10.08
CA THR A 472 30.67 -7.07 -11.31
C THR A 472 30.29 -5.62 -11.63
N ALA A 473 29.01 -5.28 -11.56
CA ALA A 473 28.53 -3.91 -11.80
C ALA A 473 29.09 -2.89 -10.79
N LEU A 474 29.36 -3.35 -9.56
CA LEU A 474 29.98 -2.53 -8.50
C LEU A 474 31.52 -2.45 -8.61
N GLY A 475 32.15 -3.16 -9.57
CA GLY A 475 33.60 -3.20 -9.72
C GLY A 475 34.31 -4.12 -8.74
N MET A 476 33.59 -5.01 -8.03
CA MET A 476 34.10 -5.95 -7.04
C MET A 476 34.56 -7.26 -7.73
N ASN A 477 35.50 -7.16 -8.66
CA ASN A 477 35.86 -8.25 -9.58
C ASN A 477 36.35 -9.51 -8.86
N ALA A 478 37.18 -9.37 -7.83
CA ALA A 478 37.69 -10.55 -7.08
C ALA A 478 36.56 -11.32 -6.40
N GLU A 479 35.56 -10.62 -5.87
CA GLU A 479 34.38 -11.22 -5.27
C GLU A 479 33.48 -11.88 -6.33
N ALA A 480 33.24 -11.18 -7.45
CA ALA A 480 32.49 -11.73 -8.58
C ALA A 480 33.09 -13.02 -9.09
N ASP A 481 34.45 -13.12 -9.18
CA ASP A 481 35.17 -14.33 -9.57
C ASP A 481 35.03 -15.45 -8.52
N ALA A 482 35.09 -15.14 -7.22
CA ALA A 482 34.88 -16.09 -6.15
C ALA A 482 33.45 -16.68 -6.19
N ILE A 483 32.44 -15.85 -6.36
CA ILE A 483 31.04 -16.28 -6.51
C ILE A 483 30.88 -17.16 -7.77
N LEU A 484 31.54 -16.80 -8.87
CA LEU A 484 31.51 -17.64 -10.09
C LEU A 484 32.09 -19.03 -9.88
N GLN A 485 33.15 -19.15 -9.10
CA GLN A 485 33.72 -20.48 -8.74
C GLN A 485 32.76 -21.27 -7.84
N GLU A 486 32.12 -20.59 -6.88
CA GLU A 486 31.08 -21.19 -6.05
C GLU A 486 29.92 -21.71 -6.89
N MET A 487 29.41 -20.93 -7.82
CA MET A 487 28.36 -21.36 -8.76
C MET A 487 28.74 -22.58 -9.57
N LYS A 488 29.99 -22.66 -10.06
CA LYS A 488 30.49 -23.85 -10.80
C LYS A 488 30.51 -25.10 -9.91
N ALA A 489 30.96 -24.95 -8.66
CA ALA A 489 30.98 -26.05 -7.70
C ALA A 489 29.55 -26.51 -7.35
N LEU A 490 28.64 -25.56 -7.05
CA LEU A 490 27.26 -25.88 -6.76
C LEU A 490 26.55 -26.56 -7.94
N LYS A 491 26.75 -26.07 -9.16
CA LYS A 491 26.20 -26.72 -10.38
C LYS A 491 26.63 -28.16 -10.51
N LYS A 492 27.91 -28.46 -10.25
CA LYS A 492 28.43 -29.84 -10.27
C LYS A 492 27.79 -30.69 -9.18
N ALA A 493 27.71 -30.18 -7.95
CA ALA A 493 27.10 -30.86 -6.81
C ALA A 493 25.59 -31.09 -7.05
N PHE A 494 24.89 -30.09 -7.55
CA PHE A 494 23.45 -30.17 -7.88
C PHE A 494 23.16 -31.27 -8.90
N ASN A 495 23.94 -31.32 -10.01
CA ASN A 495 23.75 -32.34 -11.01
C ASN A 495 24.07 -33.75 -10.47
N ALA A 496 25.08 -33.90 -9.62
CA ALA A 496 25.41 -35.16 -9.00
C ALA A 496 24.34 -35.66 -8.03
N ALA A 497 23.75 -34.74 -7.27
CA ALA A 497 22.76 -35.08 -6.25
C ALA A 497 21.31 -35.29 -6.80
N PHE A 498 20.91 -34.49 -7.78
CA PHE A 498 19.49 -34.42 -8.20
C PHE A 498 19.23 -34.91 -9.62
N TRP A 499 20.22 -35.09 -10.48
CA TRP A 499 20.03 -35.61 -11.84
C TRP A 499 20.09 -37.13 -11.87
N ASN A 500 18.98 -37.77 -12.23
CA ASN A 500 18.91 -39.26 -12.30
C ASN A 500 19.09 -39.83 -13.73
N GLY A 501 19.59 -39.01 -14.66
CA GLY A 501 19.72 -39.40 -16.07
C GLY A 501 18.51 -39.03 -16.94
N LYS A 502 17.38 -38.67 -16.32
CA LYS A 502 16.12 -38.36 -17.01
C LYS A 502 15.46 -37.04 -16.52
N ALA A 503 15.49 -36.80 -15.25
CA ALA A 503 14.88 -35.62 -14.62
C ALA A 503 15.65 -35.22 -13.36
N TYR A 504 15.48 -33.96 -12.95
CA TYR A 504 15.93 -33.48 -11.65
C TYR A 504 14.90 -33.81 -10.59
N ARG A 505 15.32 -34.46 -9.52
CA ARG A 505 14.51 -34.82 -8.35
C ARG A 505 15.38 -35.18 -7.16
N HIS A 506 14.80 -35.16 -5.95
CA HIS A 506 15.47 -35.74 -4.79
C HIS A 506 15.62 -37.25 -4.96
N PRO A 507 16.70 -37.87 -4.45
CA PRO A 507 16.94 -39.31 -4.59
C PRO A 507 15.90 -40.22 -3.90
N ASP A 508 15.24 -39.73 -2.86
CA ASP A 508 14.27 -40.47 -2.03
C ASP A 508 12.88 -40.58 -2.66
#